data_e1b21421e29c75f67582b4ce1c5b3e7b
#
_entry.id   e1b21421e29c75f67582b4ce1c5b3e7b
#
_cell.length_a   1.000
_cell.length_b   1.000
_cell.length_c   1.000
_cell.angle_alpha   90.00
_cell.angle_beta   90.00
_cell.angle_gamma   90.00
#
_symmetry.space_group_name_H-M   'P 1'
#
loop_
_entity.id
_entity.type
_entity.pdbx_description
1 polymer ?
#
loop_
_entity_poly.entity_id
_entity_poly.type
_entity_poly.pdbx_seq_one_letter_code
_entity_poly.pdbx_strand_id
1 'polypeptide(L)'
;MYVNILRQAHAPEQTFIKPGAFTDAGYDLCLADDAIILPLHEVQRTLTRIADIDTFSTDTLTHIGYKGGGLPEGSPYTIKDGGLWQMGYNPPLYRTGLHTIPVDKDGVWFMVALRSSSATRVGLRLHNSIGVIDAEYKGEILLALYSAYDVPILLPRGERVAQLIPMTLPRIVPTMTQDVSILTFDSSRQGGFGSTWGMSGTNVIASFDTAL
;
A
#
# COMPACT_ATOMS: atom_id res chain seq x y z
N MET A 1 8.51 -10.83 23.60
CA MET A 1 8.17 -11.12 22.18
C MET A 1 9.45 -11.52 21.46
N TYR A 2 9.45 -12.68 20.79
CA TYR A 2 10.57 -13.17 20.00
C TYR A 2 10.11 -13.45 18.60
N VAL A 3 10.89 -13.02 17.61
CA VAL A 3 10.66 -13.28 16.21
C VAL A 3 11.94 -13.84 15.60
N ASN A 4 11.82 -14.98 14.95
CA ASN A 4 12.91 -15.48 14.14
C ASN A 4 12.81 -14.86 12.74
N ILE A 5 13.93 -14.36 12.25
CA ILE A 5 14.04 -13.91 10.87
C ILE A 5 14.95 -14.89 10.14
N LEU A 6 14.37 -15.52 9.12
CA LEU A 6 15.10 -16.43 8.25
C LEU A 6 15.65 -15.65 7.06
N ARG A 7 16.96 -15.71 6.88
CA ARG A 7 17.65 -15.17 5.72
C ARG A 7 17.93 -16.28 4.71
N GLN A 8 17.56 -16.08 3.47
CA GLN A 8 17.88 -17.01 2.38
C GLN A 8 19.36 -16.89 2.00
N ALA A 9 19.93 -17.98 1.44
CA ALA A 9 21.34 -18.03 1.09
C ALA A 9 21.77 -17.00 0.04
N HIS A 10 20.88 -16.62 -0.86
CA HIS A 10 21.14 -15.61 -1.89
C HIS A 10 21.04 -14.16 -1.36
N ALA A 11 20.45 -13.94 -0.18
CA ALA A 11 20.34 -12.61 0.37
C ALA A 11 21.71 -12.03 0.77
N PRO A 12 21.96 -10.73 0.58
CA PRO A 12 23.18 -10.08 1.05
C PRO A 12 23.39 -10.27 2.56
N GLU A 13 24.61 -10.28 3.03
CA GLU A 13 24.91 -10.39 4.47
C GLU A 13 24.29 -9.25 5.28
N GLN A 14 24.18 -8.07 4.68
CA GLN A 14 23.60 -6.87 5.29
C GLN A 14 22.07 -6.78 5.15
N THR A 15 21.40 -7.84 4.67
CA THR A 15 19.96 -7.81 4.38
C THR A 15 19.10 -7.48 5.61
N PHE A 16 19.61 -7.78 6.79
CA PHE A 16 18.98 -7.45 8.05
C PHE A 16 19.94 -6.66 8.93
N ILE A 17 19.74 -5.35 8.97
CA ILE A 17 20.55 -4.46 9.81
C ILE A 17 19.75 -4.14 11.06
N LYS A 18 20.34 -4.45 12.21
CA LYS A 18 19.77 -4.07 13.50
C LYS A 18 19.57 -2.56 13.56
N PRO A 19 18.55 -2.08 14.30
CA PRO A 19 18.46 -0.67 14.61
C PRO A 19 19.79 -0.12 15.10
N GLY A 20 20.17 1.06 14.64
CA GLY A 20 21.42 1.70 15.03
C GLY A 20 21.42 2.11 16.51
N ALA A 21 20.21 2.33 17.06
CA ALA A 21 19.96 2.62 18.46
C ALA A 21 18.84 1.74 19.01
N PHE A 22 18.83 1.53 20.31
CA PHE A 22 17.77 0.76 20.99
C PHE A 22 16.37 1.38 20.82
N THR A 23 16.32 2.66 20.51
CA THR A 23 15.09 3.45 20.30
C THR A 23 14.59 3.47 18.86
N ASP A 24 15.33 2.87 17.90
CA ASP A 24 14.91 2.83 16.52
C ASP A 24 13.66 1.94 16.35
N ALA A 25 12.67 2.43 15.60
CA ALA A 25 11.39 1.76 15.46
C ALA A 25 11.43 0.52 14.55
N GLY A 26 12.38 0.44 13.63
CA GLY A 26 12.41 -0.58 12.60
C GLY A 26 13.79 -1.10 12.26
N TYR A 27 13.77 -2.20 11.51
CA TYR A 27 14.96 -2.88 10.99
C TYR A 27 15.05 -2.61 9.49
N ASP A 28 16.21 -2.20 9.01
CA ASP A 28 16.39 -1.92 7.59
C ASP A 28 16.20 -3.19 6.74
N LEU A 29 15.45 -3.05 5.65
CA LEU A 29 15.30 -4.05 4.59
C LEU A 29 16.12 -3.65 3.38
N CYS A 30 16.94 -4.58 2.90
CA CYS A 30 17.78 -4.42 1.72
C CYS A 30 17.21 -5.18 0.52
N LEU A 31 17.57 -4.74 -0.67
CA LEU A 31 17.33 -5.50 -1.89
C LEU A 31 18.22 -6.74 -1.92
N ALA A 32 17.66 -7.90 -2.27
CA ALA A 32 18.40 -9.15 -2.42
C ALA A 32 19.18 -9.23 -3.74
N ASP A 33 18.75 -8.47 -4.74
CA ASP A 33 19.31 -8.44 -6.10
C ASP A 33 19.47 -6.99 -6.58
N ASP A 34 20.25 -6.79 -7.65
CA ASP A 34 20.25 -5.51 -8.38
C ASP A 34 18.84 -5.25 -8.93
N ALA A 35 18.39 -4.01 -8.89
CA ALA A 35 17.04 -3.65 -9.25
C ALA A 35 16.98 -2.44 -10.19
N ILE A 36 16.10 -2.54 -11.19
CA ILE A 36 15.65 -1.42 -12.03
C ILE A 36 14.23 -1.12 -11.59
N ILE A 37 14.05 0.01 -10.91
CA ILE A 37 12.74 0.44 -10.41
C ILE A 37 12.10 1.34 -11.47
N LEU A 38 11.05 0.85 -12.09
CA LEU A 38 10.38 1.53 -13.19
C LEU A 38 9.51 2.71 -12.72
N PRO A 39 9.37 3.76 -13.54
CA PRO A 39 8.33 4.77 -13.38
C PRO A 39 6.93 4.13 -13.41
N LEU A 40 5.96 4.76 -12.75
CA LEU A 40 4.60 4.21 -12.69
C LEU A 40 3.97 4.00 -14.08
N HIS A 41 4.25 4.88 -15.05
CA HIS A 41 3.71 4.77 -16.40
C HIS A 41 4.33 3.63 -17.23
N GLU A 42 5.51 3.12 -16.83
CA GLU A 42 6.17 1.97 -17.45
C GLU A 42 5.81 0.64 -16.76
N VAL A 43 5.14 0.70 -15.60
CA VAL A 43 4.68 -0.50 -14.91
C VAL A 43 3.59 -1.17 -15.74
N GLN A 44 3.72 -2.48 -15.94
CA GLN A 44 2.78 -3.26 -16.70
C GLN A 44 1.35 -3.05 -16.18
N ARG A 45 0.44 -2.70 -17.10
CA ARG A 45 -0.99 -2.61 -16.80
C ARG A 45 -1.63 -3.98 -16.90
N THR A 46 -2.60 -4.22 -16.05
CA THR A 46 -3.39 -5.46 -16.03
C THR A 46 -4.87 -5.13 -15.95
N LEU A 47 -5.71 -6.06 -16.38
CA LEU A 47 -7.16 -5.96 -16.20
C LEU A 47 -7.56 -6.85 -15.03
N THR A 48 -8.23 -6.26 -14.06
CA THR A 48 -8.80 -6.97 -12.92
C THR A 48 -10.31 -6.97 -13.05
N ARG A 49 -10.92 -8.16 -13.01
CA ARG A 49 -12.38 -8.29 -13.01
C ARG A 49 -12.92 -7.80 -11.67
N ILE A 50 -13.87 -6.87 -11.73
CA ILE A 50 -14.52 -6.33 -10.52
C ILE A 50 -15.72 -7.20 -10.15
N ALA A 51 -16.69 -7.33 -11.05
CA ALA A 51 -17.90 -8.10 -10.86
C ALA A 51 -18.65 -8.28 -12.20
N ASP A 52 -19.76 -9.02 -12.19
CA ASP A 52 -20.71 -9.01 -13.30
C ASP A 52 -21.35 -7.63 -13.43
N ILE A 53 -21.53 -7.18 -14.68
CA ILE A 53 -22.06 -5.84 -14.94
C ILE A 53 -23.46 -5.65 -14.35
N ASP A 54 -24.26 -6.71 -14.33
CA ASP A 54 -25.63 -6.71 -13.84
C ASP A 54 -25.73 -6.52 -12.31
N THR A 55 -24.61 -6.62 -11.59
CA THR A 55 -24.58 -6.36 -10.15
C THR A 55 -24.57 -4.88 -9.80
N PHE A 56 -24.30 -4.02 -10.79
CA PHE A 56 -24.24 -2.57 -10.58
C PHE A 56 -25.56 -1.90 -10.95
N SER A 57 -25.93 -0.90 -10.15
CA SER A 57 -27.06 -0.04 -10.49
C SER A 57 -26.79 0.78 -11.76
N THR A 58 -27.84 1.17 -12.44
CA THR A 58 -27.74 2.05 -13.62
C THR A 58 -27.02 3.36 -13.29
N ASP A 59 -27.26 3.92 -12.11
CA ASP A 59 -26.62 5.16 -11.67
C ASP A 59 -25.11 4.97 -11.51
N THR A 60 -24.68 3.86 -10.90
CA THR A 60 -23.25 3.52 -10.77
C THR A 60 -22.59 3.38 -12.13
N LEU A 61 -23.21 2.68 -13.07
CA LEU A 61 -22.69 2.50 -14.41
C LEU A 61 -22.65 3.82 -15.19
N THR A 62 -23.66 4.67 -15.03
CA THR A 62 -23.68 6.00 -15.64
C THR A 62 -22.55 6.88 -15.10
N HIS A 63 -22.21 6.77 -13.82
CA HIS A 63 -21.13 7.52 -13.21
C HIS A 63 -19.76 7.22 -13.84
N ILE A 64 -19.51 6.00 -14.27
CA ILE A 64 -18.31 5.62 -15.02
C ILE A 64 -18.41 5.85 -16.53
N GLY A 65 -19.48 6.50 -16.98
CA GLY A 65 -19.71 6.85 -18.38
C GLY A 65 -20.32 5.75 -19.24
N TYR A 66 -20.87 4.69 -18.65
CA TYR A 66 -21.54 3.63 -19.40
C TYR A 66 -22.86 4.13 -19.99
N LYS A 67 -23.02 3.99 -21.29
CA LYS A 67 -24.24 4.41 -22.04
C LYS A 67 -24.76 3.22 -22.86
N GLY A 68 -25.34 2.20 -22.19
CA GLY A 68 -26.10 1.13 -22.81
C GLY A 68 -25.46 0.30 -23.93
N GLY A 69 -24.24 0.61 -24.33
CA GLY A 69 -23.51 -0.07 -25.42
C GLY A 69 -22.01 -0.03 -25.27
N GLY A 70 -21.50 0.71 -24.26
CA GLY A 70 -20.06 0.77 -24.03
C GLY A 70 -19.63 1.87 -23.09
N LEU A 71 -18.34 1.90 -22.84
CA LEU A 71 -17.65 2.90 -22.05
C LEU A 71 -16.92 3.88 -22.98
N PRO A 72 -16.67 5.13 -22.57
CA PRO A 72 -15.96 6.11 -23.38
C PRO A 72 -14.54 5.64 -23.69
N GLU A 73 -14.01 6.10 -24.82
CA GLU A 73 -12.60 5.89 -25.17
C GLU A 73 -11.67 6.46 -24.07
N GLY A 74 -10.63 5.71 -23.72
CA GLY A 74 -9.73 6.09 -22.63
C GLY A 74 -10.24 5.78 -21.23
N SER A 75 -11.44 5.20 -21.09
CA SER A 75 -11.96 4.75 -19.80
C SER A 75 -10.96 3.80 -19.10
N PRO A 76 -10.75 3.94 -17.78
CA PRO A 76 -10.00 2.96 -17.00
C PRO A 76 -10.77 1.64 -16.81
N TYR A 77 -12.01 1.58 -17.29
CA TYR A 77 -12.86 0.40 -17.22
C TYR A 77 -13.08 -0.20 -18.61
N THR A 78 -13.34 -1.49 -18.66
CA THR A 78 -13.79 -2.18 -19.87
C THR A 78 -14.83 -3.24 -19.52
N ILE A 79 -15.69 -3.54 -20.48
CA ILE A 79 -16.67 -4.62 -20.37
C ILE A 79 -16.21 -5.77 -21.23
N LYS A 80 -16.06 -6.94 -20.61
CA LYS A 80 -15.64 -8.16 -21.28
C LYS A 80 -16.30 -9.36 -20.61
N ASP A 81 -16.85 -10.28 -21.42
CA ASP A 81 -17.48 -11.53 -20.97
C ASP A 81 -18.54 -11.30 -19.87
N GLY A 82 -19.41 -10.28 -20.05
CA GLY A 82 -20.46 -9.92 -19.10
C GLY A 82 -19.97 -9.29 -17.78
N GLY A 83 -18.67 -9.12 -17.60
CA GLY A 83 -18.07 -8.51 -16.42
C GLY A 83 -17.55 -7.10 -16.66
N LEU A 84 -17.56 -6.30 -15.60
CA LEU A 84 -16.84 -5.03 -15.52
C LEU A 84 -15.41 -5.28 -15.06
N TRP A 85 -14.47 -4.80 -15.84
CA TRP A 85 -13.03 -4.90 -15.56
C TRP A 85 -12.43 -3.52 -15.39
N GLN A 86 -11.50 -3.40 -14.47
CA GLN A 86 -10.74 -2.16 -14.25
C GLN A 86 -9.30 -2.36 -14.67
N MET A 87 -8.74 -1.34 -15.30
CA MET A 87 -7.31 -1.27 -15.56
C MET A 87 -6.58 -1.01 -14.25
N GLY A 88 -5.68 -1.91 -13.91
CA GLY A 88 -4.80 -1.82 -12.74
C GLY A 88 -3.34 -1.83 -13.16
N TYR A 89 -2.47 -1.93 -12.18
CA TYR A 89 -1.03 -2.08 -12.37
C TYR A 89 -0.60 -3.43 -11.83
N ASN A 90 0.37 -4.05 -12.49
CA ASN A 90 1.07 -5.24 -12.00
C ASN A 90 2.52 -4.83 -11.68
N PRO A 91 2.78 -4.30 -10.48
CA PRO A 91 4.10 -3.80 -10.13
C PRO A 91 5.10 -4.95 -10.05
N PRO A 92 6.35 -4.72 -10.49
CA PRO A 92 7.43 -5.63 -10.21
C PRO A 92 7.59 -5.82 -8.69
N LEU A 93 7.85 -7.06 -8.27
CA LEU A 93 8.11 -7.41 -6.89
C LEU A 93 9.60 -7.63 -6.69
N TYR A 94 10.21 -6.84 -5.82
CA TYR A 94 11.63 -6.89 -5.53
C TYR A 94 11.90 -7.68 -4.26
N ARG A 95 12.84 -8.59 -4.34
CA ARG A 95 13.16 -9.54 -3.28
C ARG A 95 13.97 -8.89 -2.18
N THR A 96 13.72 -9.32 -0.93
CA THR A 96 14.54 -8.97 0.23
C THR A 96 15.38 -10.13 0.73
N GLY A 97 15.05 -11.36 0.36
CA GLY A 97 15.68 -12.56 0.87
C GLY A 97 15.32 -12.89 2.31
N LEU A 98 14.30 -12.25 2.87
CA LEU A 98 13.90 -12.41 4.27
C LEU A 98 12.51 -13.00 4.41
N HIS A 99 12.36 -13.83 5.45
CA HIS A 99 11.08 -14.34 5.94
C HIS A 99 10.94 -14.01 7.42
N THR A 100 9.73 -13.72 7.88
CA THR A 100 9.42 -13.59 9.30
C THR A 100 8.81 -14.90 9.81
N ILE A 101 9.30 -15.40 10.92
CA ILE A 101 8.75 -16.58 11.59
C ILE A 101 8.51 -16.19 13.06
N PRO A 102 7.31 -15.70 13.40
CA PRO A 102 6.97 -15.40 14.77
C PRO A 102 7.05 -16.65 15.63
N VAL A 103 7.75 -16.58 16.74
CA VAL A 103 7.81 -17.67 17.74
C VAL A 103 6.50 -17.76 18.49
N ASP A 104 5.88 -16.61 18.71
CA ASP A 104 4.62 -16.47 19.41
C ASP A 104 3.58 -15.95 18.39
N LYS A 105 2.61 -16.80 18.04
CA LYS A 105 1.64 -16.49 16.99
C LYS A 105 0.62 -15.43 17.42
N ASP A 106 0.49 -15.23 18.72
CA ASP A 106 -0.52 -14.37 19.29
C ASP A 106 -0.02 -12.93 19.44
N GLY A 107 -0.14 -12.15 18.39
CA GLY A 107 -0.12 -10.70 18.52
C GLY A 107 1.04 -9.94 17.93
N VAL A 108 1.77 -10.49 16.97
CA VAL A 108 2.80 -9.74 16.21
C VAL A 108 2.48 -9.77 14.73
N TRP A 109 2.46 -8.60 14.14
CA TRP A 109 2.50 -8.41 12.69
C TRP A 109 3.60 -7.41 12.35
N PHE A 110 3.93 -7.24 11.08
CA PHE A 110 4.96 -6.29 10.68
C PHE A 110 4.41 -5.29 9.69
N MET A 111 4.80 -4.04 9.90
CA MET A 111 4.62 -3.00 8.92
C MET A 111 5.90 -2.85 8.12
N VAL A 112 5.77 -2.75 6.80
CA VAL A 112 6.86 -2.39 5.89
C VAL A 112 6.62 -0.97 5.42
N ALA A 113 7.58 -0.09 5.67
CA ALA A 113 7.56 1.29 5.22
C ALA A 113 8.88 1.62 4.51
N LEU A 114 8.88 2.58 3.60
CA LEU A 114 10.13 3.08 3.02
C LEU A 114 10.97 3.79 4.08
N ARG A 115 12.29 3.72 3.90
CA ARG A 115 13.18 4.62 4.62
C ARG A 115 12.97 6.05 4.13
N SER A 116 13.08 7.01 5.03
CA SER A 116 12.89 8.43 4.69
C SER A 116 13.78 8.87 3.52
N SER A 117 15.06 8.48 3.52
CA SER A 117 15.99 8.80 2.43
C SER A 117 15.59 8.16 1.10
N SER A 118 15.10 6.94 1.10
CA SER A 118 14.64 6.25 -0.11
C SER A 118 13.44 6.96 -0.72
N ALA A 119 12.51 7.41 0.12
CA ALA A 119 11.32 8.13 -0.33
C ALA A 119 11.63 9.58 -0.78
N THR A 120 12.47 10.30 -0.02
CA THR A 120 12.64 11.76 -0.24
C THR A 120 13.79 12.10 -1.20
N ARG A 121 14.89 11.36 -1.14
CA ARG A 121 16.10 11.66 -1.96
C ARG A 121 16.15 10.83 -3.23
N VAL A 122 15.78 9.56 -3.13
CA VAL A 122 15.84 8.62 -4.27
C VAL A 122 14.54 8.62 -5.07
N GLY A 123 13.42 9.01 -4.46
CA GLY A 123 12.12 9.06 -5.14
C GLY A 123 11.42 7.71 -5.23
N LEU A 124 11.77 6.75 -4.38
CA LEU A 124 11.06 5.47 -4.32
C LEU A 124 9.65 5.63 -3.74
N ARG A 125 8.73 4.79 -4.22
CA ARG A 125 7.37 4.65 -3.70
C ARG A 125 7.01 3.19 -3.58
N LEU A 126 6.23 2.86 -2.52
CA LEU A 126 5.53 1.58 -2.42
C LEU A 126 4.17 1.70 -3.11
N HIS A 127 3.80 0.72 -3.93
CA HIS A 127 2.49 0.67 -4.57
C HIS A 127 1.34 0.59 -3.56
N ASN A 128 1.55 -0.13 -2.48
CA ASN A 128 0.57 -0.29 -1.41
C ASN A 128 0.73 0.74 -0.27
N SER A 129 1.52 1.79 -0.45
CA SER A 129 1.87 2.81 0.55
C SER A 129 2.59 2.26 1.77
N ILE A 130 2.06 1.24 2.41
CA ILE A 130 2.67 0.41 3.46
C ILE A 130 2.42 -1.06 3.17
N GLY A 131 3.39 -1.91 3.49
CA GLY A 131 3.20 -3.36 3.50
C GLY A 131 2.69 -3.83 4.86
N VAL A 132 1.76 -4.77 4.85
CA VAL A 132 1.29 -5.47 6.04
C VAL A 132 1.70 -6.93 5.92
N ILE A 133 2.49 -7.40 6.85
CA ILE A 133 2.96 -8.78 6.91
C ILE A 133 2.32 -9.44 8.13
N ASP A 134 1.39 -10.31 7.89
CA ASP A 134 0.68 -11.04 8.93
C ASP A 134 1.59 -11.98 9.71
N ALA A 135 1.24 -12.25 10.97
CA ALA A 135 2.01 -13.15 11.84
C ALA A 135 2.18 -14.56 11.25
N GLU A 136 1.22 -15.02 10.46
CA GLU A 136 1.25 -16.35 9.84
C GLU A 136 1.85 -16.36 8.42
N TYR A 137 2.24 -15.22 7.89
CA TYR A 137 2.84 -15.14 6.57
C TYR A 137 4.21 -15.84 6.54
N LYS A 138 4.35 -16.83 5.68
CA LYS A 138 5.57 -17.65 5.55
C LYS A 138 6.36 -17.36 4.28
N GLY A 139 5.82 -16.52 3.41
CA GLY A 139 6.48 -16.16 2.15
C GLY A 139 7.69 -15.24 2.38
N GLU A 140 8.47 -15.05 1.34
CA GLU A 140 9.51 -14.02 1.32
C GLU A 140 8.86 -12.63 1.35
N ILE A 141 9.43 -11.70 2.12
CA ILE A 141 9.02 -10.30 2.10
C ILE A 141 9.44 -9.71 0.76
N LEU A 142 8.46 -9.31 -0.03
CA LEU A 142 8.65 -8.69 -1.34
C LEU A 142 8.21 -7.23 -1.28
N LEU A 143 8.92 -6.38 -2.02
CA LEU A 143 8.66 -4.94 -2.09
C LEU A 143 8.09 -4.59 -3.47
N ALA A 144 6.86 -4.10 -3.52
CA ALA A 144 6.27 -3.56 -4.73
C ALA A 144 6.67 -2.09 -4.88
N LEU A 145 7.74 -1.81 -5.64
CA LEU A 145 8.32 -0.47 -5.77
C LEU A 145 8.06 0.14 -7.14
N TYR A 146 7.95 1.46 -7.17
CA TYR A 146 8.00 2.24 -8.41
C TYR A 146 8.78 3.55 -8.20
N SER A 147 9.27 4.13 -9.29
CA SER A 147 9.90 5.45 -9.32
C SER A 147 8.85 6.55 -9.33
N ALA A 148 9.00 7.54 -8.46
CA ALA A 148 8.19 8.77 -8.51
C ALA A 148 8.64 9.72 -9.63
N TYR A 149 9.77 9.44 -10.26
CA TYR A 149 10.29 10.20 -11.39
C TYR A 149 9.87 9.54 -12.72
N ASP A 150 9.97 10.28 -13.82
CA ASP A 150 9.66 9.77 -15.16
C ASP A 150 10.80 8.93 -15.77
N VAL A 151 11.78 8.56 -14.94
CA VAL A 151 12.94 7.74 -15.32
C VAL A 151 13.12 6.58 -14.34
N PRO A 152 13.67 5.45 -14.80
CA PRO A 152 14.02 4.34 -13.91
C PRO A 152 15.09 4.72 -12.89
N ILE A 153 15.00 4.11 -11.71
CA ILE A 153 16.00 4.20 -10.64
C ILE A 153 16.78 2.89 -10.60
N LEU A 154 18.10 2.98 -10.68
CA LEU A 154 18.98 1.81 -10.56
C LEU A 154 19.48 1.69 -9.13
N LEU A 155 19.28 0.54 -8.53
CA LEU A 155 19.68 0.25 -7.16
C LEU A 155 20.51 -1.05 -7.12
N PRO A 156 21.67 -1.04 -6.46
CA PRO A 156 22.48 -2.24 -6.34
C PRO A 156 21.90 -3.19 -5.28
N ARG A 157 22.24 -4.45 -5.41
CA ARG A 157 22.06 -5.46 -4.36
C ARG A 157 22.61 -4.97 -3.02
N GLY A 158 21.85 -5.18 -1.96
CA GLY A 158 22.21 -4.75 -0.61
C GLY A 158 21.82 -3.30 -0.27
N GLU A 159 21.26 -2.54 -1.25
CA GLU A 159 20.76 -1.19 -0.94
C GLU A 159 19.60 -1.25 0.04
N ARG A 160 19.67 -0.40 1.08
CA ARG A 160 18.66 -0.29 2.15
C ARG A 160 17.52 0.60 1.70
N VAL A 161 16.37 0.02 1.38
CA VAL A 161 15.26 0.76 0.77
C VAL A 161 14.04 0.92 1.66
N ALA A 162 13.82 -0.02 2.58
CA ALA A 162 12.65 -0.05 3.43
C ALA A 162 13.01 -0.39 4.87
N GLN A 163 12.02 -0.41 5.74
CA GLN A 163 12.13 -0.81 7.14
C GLN A 163 11.03 -1.79 7.50
N LEU A 164 11.38 -2.82 8.25
CA LEU A 164 10.47 -3.78 8.87
C LEU A 164 10.23 -3.33 10.31
N ILE A 165 9.01 -2.97 10.63
CA ILE A 165 8.62 -2.44 11.93
C ILE A 165 7.71 -3.46 12.63
N PRO A 166 8.15 -4.08 13.74
CA PRO A 166 7.30 -5.00 14.47
C PRO A 166 6.17 -4.24 15.17
N MET A 167 4.96 -4.74 15.03
CA MET A 167 3.75 -4.16 15.57
C MET A 167 3.05 -5.18 16.47
N THR A 168 2.46 -4.72 17.56
CA THR A 168 1.61 -5.56 18.42
C THR A 168 0.18 -5.55 17.88
N LEU A 169 -0.46 -6.72 17.86
CA LEU A 169 -1.86 -6.85 17.48
C LEU A 169 -2.71 -6.85 18.76
N PRO A 170 -3.44 -5.77 19.08
CA PRO A 170 -4.38 -5.78 20.18
C PRO A 170 -5.51 -6.76 19.87
N ARG A 171 -5.94 -7.52 20.89
CA ARG A 171 -7.09 -8.40 20.72
C ARG A 171 -8.37 -7.56 20.68
N ILE A 172 -8.99 -7.51 19.51
CA ILE A 172 -10.25 -6.83 19.30
C ILE A 172 -11.36 -7.88 19.23
N VAL A 173 -12.37 -7.72 20.08
CA VAL A 173 -13.59 -8.51 20.00
C VAL A 173 -14.67 -7.61 19.40
N PRO A 174 -15.00 -7.75 18.13
CA PRO A 174 -16.05 -6.93 17.53
C PRO A 174 -17.40 -7.29 18.15
N THR A 175 -18.14 -6.27 18.59
CA THR A 175 -19.52 -6.43 19.06
C THR A 175 -20.44 -5.71 18.09
N MET A 176 -21.38 -6.44 17.53
CA MET A 176 -22.41 -5.86 16.67
C MET A 176 -23.55 -5.33 17.55
N THR A 177 -23.90 -4.07 17.39
CA THR A 177 -25.04 -3.46 18.08
C THR A 177 -25.83 -2.57 17.12
N GLN A 178 -27.15 -2.54 17.32
CA GLN A 178 -28.03 -1.56 16.66
C GLN A 178 -28.29 -0.35 17.57
N ASP A 179 -27.85 -0.41 18.80
CA ASP A 179 -28.00 0.68 19.77
C ASP A 179 -26.97 1.78 19.48
N VAL A 180 -27.41 2.83 18.82
CA VAL A 180 -26.60 4.01 18.50
C VAL A 180 -26.40 4.94 19.70
N SER A 181 -27.13 4.73 20.80
CA SER A 181 -27.01 5.56 22.01
C SER A 181 -25.61 5.45 22.65
N ILE A 182 -24.94 4.30 22.46
CA ILE A 182 -23.55 4.10 22.92
C ILE A 182 -22.53 4.97 22.17
N LEU A 183 -22.92 5.59 21.02
CA LEU A 183 -22.11 6.48 20.25
C LEU A 183 -22.20 7.94 20.73
N THR A 184 -22.94 8.21 21.79
CA THR A 184 -22.96 9.52 22.45
C THR A 184 -21.62 9.73 23.17
N PHE A 185 -20.59 9.98 22.39
CA PHE A 185 -19.36 10.54 22.94
C PHE A 185 -19.62 12.02 23.24
N ASP A 186 -19.32 12.43 24.45
CA ASP A 186 -19.14 13.84 24.81
C ASP A 186 -17.83 14.32 24.14
N SER A 187 -17.77 14.26 22.82
CA SER A 187 -16.66 14.75 22.07
C SER A 187 -17.11 15.92 21.21
N SER A 188 -16.53 17.06 21.47
CA SER A 188 -16.56 18.22 20.57
C SER A 188 -15.97 17.89 19.17
N ARG A 189 -15.47 16.68 18.98
CA ARG A 189 -14.88 16.17 17.73
C ARG A 189 -15.91 15.39 16.91
N GLN A 190 -16.71 16.10 16.13
CA GLN A 190 -17.63 15.48 15.17
C GLN A 190 -17.10 15.53 13.73
N GLY A 191 -15.90 16.06 13.50
CA GLY A 191 -15.34 16.21 12.17
C GLY A 191 -14.41 15.09 11.75
N GLY A 192 -14.53 14.65 10.50
CA GLY A 192 -13.61 13.75 9.81
C GLY A 192 -12.48 14.48 9.09
N PHE A 193 -12.19 14.09 7.86
CA PHE A 193 -11.16 14.71 7.03
C PHE A 193 -11.36 16.22 6.88
N GLY A 194 -10.31 17.00 7.20
CA GLY A 194 -10.33 18.46 7.06
C GLY A 194 -10.79 19.24 8.30
N SER A 195 -11.38 18.60 9.32
CA SER A 195 -11.84 19.30 10.54
C SER A 195 -10.71 19.87 11.40
N THR A 196 -9.48 19.43 11.20
CA THR A 196 -8.29 19.85 11.94
C THR A 196 -7.37 20.81 11.17
N TRP A 197 -7.79 21.24 9.98
CA TRP A 197 -7.04 22.27 9.25
C TRP A 197 -7.25 23.61 9.93
N GLY A 198 -6.24 24.03 10.67
CA GLY A 198 -6.22 25.29 11.43
C GLY A 198 -6.10 26.54 10.57
N MET A 199 -6.69 26.56 9.38
CA MET A 199 -6.88 27.77 8.59
C MET A 199 -8.32 28.23 8.76
N SER A 200 -8.48 29.27 9.55
CA SER A 200 -9.73 29.93 9.78
C SER A 200 -10.45 30.29 8.47
N GLY A 201 -11.58 29.63 8.25
CA GLY A 201 -12.74 30.24 7.60
C GLY A 201 -12.73 30.44 6.10
N THR A 202 -11.84 29.84 5.32
CA THR A 202 -11.98 29.80 3.87
C THR A 202 -12.19 28.39 3.39
N ASN A 203 -13.42 28.06 3.01
CA ASN A 203 -13.72 26.91 2.18
C ASN A 203 -13.01 27.10 0.83
N VAL A 204 -11.81 26.61 0.69
CA VAL A 204 -11.21 26.44 -0.63
C VAL A 204 -11.85 25.22 -1.25
N ILE A 205 -13.00 25.43 -1.87
CA ILE A 205 -13.45 24.52 -2.90
C ILE A 205 -12.49 24.76 -4.07
N ALA A 206 -11.49 23.92 -4.19
CA ALA A 206 -10.73 23.86 -5.42
C ALA A 206 -11.69 23.38 -6.51
N SER A 207 -12.27 24.29 -7.26
CA SER A 207 -12.87 23.99 -8.55
C SER A 207 -11.71 23.57 -9.45
N PHE A 208 -11.63 22.29 -9.75
CA PHE A 208 -10.82 21.83 -10.87
C PHE A 208 -11.55 22.31 -12.12
N ASP A 209 -11.13 23.45 -12.66
CA ASP A 209 -11.45 23.81 -14.02
C ASP A 209 -10.86 22.76 -14.94
N THR A 210 -11.73 21.96 -15.52
CA THR A 210 -11.43 21.11 -16.66
C THR A 210 -11.23 22.02 -17.87
N ALA A 211 -9.97 22.40 -18.08
CA ALA A 211 -9.52 22.95 -19.34
C ALA A 211 -8.25 22.19 -19.73
N LEU A 212 -8.45 21.14 -20.54
CA LEU A 212 -7.59 20.75 -21.69
C LEU A 212 -8.34 19.70 -22.49
#